data_460bf3721b1c77d2973dbaffaf933551
#
_entry.id   460bf3721b1c77d2973dbaffaf933551
#
_cell.length_a   1.000
_cell.length_b   1.000
_cell.length_c   1.000
_cell.angle_alpha   90.00
_cell.angle_beta   90.00
_cell.angle_gamma   90.00
#
_symmetry.space_group_name_H-M   'P 1'
#
loop_
_entity.id
_entity.type
_entity.pdbx_description
1 polymer ?
#
loop_
_entity_poly.entity_id
_entity_poly.type
_entity_poly.pdbx_seq_one_letter_code
_entity_poly.pdbx_strand_id
1 'polypeptide(L)'
;MQIESLNKSYKSNNIPAIEFPLVFSSFRNGLWLFGIPSWLFGIVDRSFAAFTDGYVSSIELVHLFTASFFLLGWIYLKPEESSNIGGIGAVRSYAIEARNSIDEHSLHATTARMSELQEQHVIRQEYILPFHYICQIYHLLNLKHLETIHHFSLNNLKVIGVSQIQPTQGGGMVRFQTVLDSPTNVLRIWRQPIVEVGLTLHTPYTVELSIPVYNQRYITVLFNVIPVGANEHKLIIDIYSNLNWPRPLLQVVLHFAACLTLFEDLPYLQRIAQKKVHHLVNLKGISERDTMWLYRRFVKLHGARQVLSLPEAKA
;
A
#
# COMPACT_ATOMS: atom_id res chain seq x y z
N MET A 1 -66.50 -14.64 0.23
CA MET A 1 -65.62 -15.62 0.86
C MET A 1 -64.25 -15.37 0.29
N GLN A 2 -63.50 -14.40 0.91
CA GLN A 2 -62.20 -13.95 0.44
C GLN A 2 -61.12 -14.72 1.21
N ILE A 3 -60.20 -15.34 0.47
CA ILE A 3 -59.04 -16.01 1.04
C ILE A 3 -57.89 -15.01 0.93
N GLU A 4 -57.52 -14.38 2.05
CA GLU A 4 -56.33 -13.56 2.21
C GLU A 4 -55.10 -14.50 2.26
N SER A 5 -54.26 -14.38 1.24
CA SER A 5 -52.97 -15.03 1.18
C SER A 5 -51.93 -14.26 1.98
N LEU A 6 -51.52 -14.81 3.11
CA LEU A 6 -50.40 -14.38 3.95
C LEU A 6 -49.08 -14.50 3.16
N ASN A 7 -48.62 -13.38 2.65
CA ASN A 7 -47.29 -13.23 2.09
C ASN A 7 -46.29 -12.97 3.20
N LYS A 8 -45.72 -14.02 3.78
CA LYS A 8 -44.61 -13.93 4.72
C LYS A 8 -43.35 -13.54 3.96
N SER A 9 -43.02 -12.25 4.03
CA SER A 9 -41.73 -11.73 3.58
C SER A 9 -40.59 -12.37 4.39
N TYR A 10 -39.87 -13.29 3.77
CA TYR A 10 -38.61 -13.79 4.28
C TYR A 10 -37.57 -12.67 4.16
N LYS A 11 -37.22 -12.06 5.28
CA LYS A 11 -36.03 -11.21 5.41
C LYS A 11 -34.81 -12.12 5.22
N SER A 12 -34.29 -12.17 4.01
CA SER A 12 -32.97 -12.74 3.72
C SER A 12 -31.93 -11.85 4.46
N ASN A 13 -31.35 -12.40 5.49
CA ASN A 13 -30.13 -11.86 6.08
C ASN A 13 -29.02 -12.03 5.03
N ASN A 14 -28.80 -11.01 4.21
CA ASN A 14 -27.63 -10.92 3.37
C ASN A 14 -26.40 -10.73 4.28
N ILE A 15 -25.82 -11.83 4.72
CA ILE A 15 -24.42 -11.88 5.11
C ILE A 15 -23.66 -11.45 3.86
N PRO A 16 -22.85 -10.38 3.89
CA PRO A 16 -22.07 -10.01 2.72
C PRO A 16 -21.20 -11.22 2.35
N ALA A 17 -21.50 -11.85 1.22
CA ALA A 17 -20.64 -12.86 0.68
C ALA A 17 -19.28 -12.18 0.45
N ILE A 18 -18.28 -12.57 1.23
CA ILE A 18 -16.89 -12.20 0.97
C ILE A 18 -16.64 -12.66 -0.46
N GLU A 19 -16.46 -11.71 -1.38
CA GLU A 19 -16.15 -12.03 -2.75
C GLU A 19 -14.79 -12.75 -2.78
N PHE A 20 -14.84 -14.05 -2.76
CA PHE A 20 -13.70 -14.97 -2.84
C PHE A 20 -12.65 -14.60 -3.90
N PRO A 21 -12.99 -13.99 -5.06
CA PRO A 21 -11.99 -13.63 -6.07
C PRO A 21 -10.97 -12.62 -5.62
N LEU A 22 -11.34 -11.62 -4.79
CA LEU A 22 -10.44 -10.53 -4.39
C LEU A 22 -9.46 -10.94 -3.28
N VAL A 23 -9.96 -11.67 -2.28
CA VAL A 23 -9.10 -12.29 -1.25
C VAL A 23 -8.14 -13.29 -1.91
N PHE A 24 -8.61 -14.05 -2.88
CA PHE A 24 -7.82 -15.04 -3.59
C PHE A 24 -6.73 -14.39 -4.48
N SER A 25 -7.01 -13.28 -5.15
CA SER A 25 -6.00 -12.57 -5.96
C SER A 25 -4.88 -11.96 -5.10
N SER A 26 -5.22 -11.33 -3.98
CA SER A 26 -4.23 -10.79 -3.03
C SER A 26 -3.42 -11.89 -2.36
N PHE A 27 -4.05 -13.01 -1.99
CA PHE A 27 -3.39 -14.18 -1.46
C PHE A 27 -2.46 -14.83 -2.51
N ARG A 28 -2.91 -14.95 -3.76
CA ARG A 28 -2.11 -15.46 -4.87
C ARG A 28 -0.87 -14.61 -5.12
N ASN A 29 -0.99 -13.28 -5.11
CA ASN A 29 0.11 -12.35 -5.30
C ASN A 29 1.13 -12.47 -4.16
N GLY A 30 0.66 -12.53 -2.90
CA GLY A 30 1.49 -12.76 -1.75
C GLY A 30 2.20 -14.11 -1.81
N LEU A 31 1.48 -15.18 -2.10
CA LEU A 31 2.03 -16.53 -2.22
C LEU A 31 3.09 -16.63 -3.33
N TRP A 32 2.82 -16.00 -4.49
CA TRP A 32 3.79 -15.94 -5.59
C TRP A 32 5.08 -15.24 -5.17
N LEU A 33 4.97 -14.11 -4.50
CA LEU A 33 6.13 -13.31 -4.07
C LEU A 33 6.96 -14.02 -3.01
N PHE A 34 6.32 -14.60 -1.98
CA PHE A 34 7.02 -15.35 -0.92
C PHE A 34 7.59 -16.69 -1.43
N GLY A 35 7.03 -17.26 -2.46
CA GLY A 35 7.53 -18.48 -3.10
C GLY A 35 8.89 -18.29 -3.76
N ILE A 36 9.18 -17.10 -4.33
CA ILE A 36 10.45 -16.86 -5.05
C ILE A 36 11.68 -17.10 -4.16
N PRO A 37 11.82 -16.48 -2.96
CA PRO A 37 12.96 -16.74 -2.08
C PRO A 37 13.08 -18.21 -1.68
N SER A 38 11.96 -18.88 -1.42
CA SER A 38 11.95 -20.31 -1.05
C SER A 38 12.46 -21.20 -2.17
N TRP A 39 12.03 -20.95 -3.41
CA TRP A 39 12.50 -21.68 -4.58
C TRP A 39 13.98 -21.42 -4.86
N LEU A 40 14.41 -20.16 -4.78
CA LEU A 40 15.83 -19.81 -4.96
C LEU A 40 16.69 -20.48 -3.91
N PHE A 41 16.29 -20.45 -2.63
CA PHE A 41 17.00 -21.14 -1.56
C PHE A 41 17.07 -22.66 -1.82
N GLY A 42 15.95 -23.27 -2.18
CA GLY A 42 15.90 -24.71 -2.45
C GLY A 42 16.78 -25.14 -3.63
N ILE A 43 16.84 -24.34 -4.71
CA ILE A 43 17.70 -24.64 -5.86
C ILE A 43 19.17 -24.45 -5.50
N VAL A 44 19.52 -23.37 -4.80
CA VAL A 44 20.89 -23.12 -4.36
C VAL A 44 21.35 -24.22 -3.42
N ASP A 45 20.57 -24.61 -2.41
CA ASP A 45 20.88 -25.68 -1.48
C ASP A 45 21.09 -27.02 -2.20
N ARG A 46 20.17 -27.37 -3.12
CA ARG A 46 20.31 -28.60 -3.93
C ARG A 46 21.49 -28.57 -4.88
N SER A 47 21.80 -27.40 -5.46
CA SER A 47 22.97 -27.24 -6.32
C SER A 47 24.26 -27.42 -5.53
N PHE A 48 24.38 -26.79 -4.36
CA PHE A 48 25.54 -26.99 -3.51
C PHE A 48 25.69 -28.46 -3.10
N ALA A 49 24.62 -29.13 -2.67
CA ALA A 49 24.66 -30.53 -2.30
C ALA A 49 25.12 -31.43 -3.45
N ALA A 50 24.62 -31.17 -4.68
CA ALA A 50 24.93 -31.97 -5.85
C ALA A 50 26.38 -31.81 -6.36
N PHE A 51 27.00 -30.65 -6.11
CA PHE A 51 28.37 -30.39 -6.58
C PHE A 51 29.46 -30.49 -5.51
N THR A 52 29.10 -30.78 -4.25
CA THR A 52 30.06 -30.81 -3.12
C THR A 52 31.05 -31.96 -3.23
N ASP A 53 30.64 -33.11 -3.74
CA ASP A 53 31.46 -34.32 -3.89
C ASP A 53 32.16 -34.45 -5.26
N GLY A 54 31.92 -33.46 -6.15
CA GLY A 54 32.51 -33.43 -7.52
C GLY A 54 31.92 -34.45 -8.49
N TYR A 55 30.85 -35.17 -8.11
CA TYR A 55 30.16 -36.14 -8.95
C TYR A 55 28.64 -35.93 -8.86
N VAL A 56 28.00 -35.68 -10.02
CA VAL A 56 26.54 -35.47 -10.08
C VAL A 56 25.86 -36.81 -10.39
N SER A 57 25.11 -37.34 -9.45
CA SER A 57 24.30 -38.52 -9.66
C SER A 57 23.05 -38.25 -10.51
N SER A 58 22.53 -39.29 -11.16
CA SER A 58 21.30 -39.18 -11.96
C SER A 58 20.10 -38.71 -11.11
N ILE A 59 20.05 -39.03 -9.82
CA ILE A 59 19.00 -38.62 -8.90
C ILE A 59 19.10 -37.13 -8.60
N GLU A 60 20.30 -36.62 -8.37
CA GLU A 60 20.55 -35.19 -8.13
C GLU A 60 20.22 -34.36 -9.37
N LEU A 61 20.58 -34.86 -10.56
CA LEU A 61 20.21 -34.22 -11.81
C LEU A 61 18.69 -34.12 -11.98
N VAL A 62 17.95 -35.20 -11.68
CA VAL A 62 16.49 -35.20 -11.69
C VAL A 62 15.91 -34.22 -10.68
N HIS A 63 16.46 -34.13 -9.47
CA HIS A 63 16.02 -33.18 -8.46
C HIS A 63 16.24 -31.73 -8.90
N LEU A 64 17.42 -31.41 -9.45
CA LEU A 64 17.74 -30.07 -9.96
C LEU A 64 16.82 -29.71 -11.14
N PHE A 65 16.63 -30.64 -12.08
CA PHE A 65 15.72 -30.43 -13.21
C PHE A 65 14.29 -30.18 -12.73
N THR A 66 13.80 -31.00 -11.81
CA THR A 66 12.44 -30.87 -11.26
C THR A 66 12.27 -29.56 -10.52
N ALA A 67 13.23 -29.18 -9.67
CA ALA A 67 13.21 -27.91 -8.94
C ALA A 67 13.23 -26.70 -9.90
N SER A 68 14.09 -26.77 -10.93
CA SER A 68 14.17 -25.71 -11.96
C SER A 68 12.88 -25.61 -12.79
N PHE A 69 12.29 -26.75 -13.15
CA PHE A 69 11.03 -26.80 -13.87
C PHE A 69 9.87 -26.17 -13.07
N PHE A 70 9.77 -26.51 -11.78
CA PHE A 70 8.77 -25.91 -10.91
C PHE A 70 9.04 -24.42 -10.64
N LEU A 71 10.30 -23.99 -10.53
CA LEU A 71 10.62 -22.57 -10.44
C LEU A 71 10.16 -21.80 -11.69
N LEU A 72 10.47 -22.33 -12.87
CA LEU A 72 10.03 -21.71 -14.13
C LEU A 72 8.51 -21.67 -14.25
N GLY A 73 7.82 -22.76 -13.86
CA GLY A 73 6.36 -22.80 -13.78
C GLY A 73 5.82 -21.77 -12.78
N TRP A 74 6.46 -21.63 -11.64
CA TRP A 74 6.10 -20.64 -10.62
C TRP A 74 6.28 -19.20 -11.13
N ILE A 75 7.38 -18.89 -11.81
CA ILE A 75 7.61 -17.60 -12.45
C ILE A 75 6.58 -17.33 -13.54
N TYR A 76 6.23 -18.35 -14.33
CA TYR A 76 5.20 -18.25 -15.37
C TYR A 76 3.79 -18.01 -14.80
N LEU A 77 3.48 -18.53 -13.62
CA LEU A 77 2.25 -18.25 -12.89
C LEU A 77 2.20 -16.85 -12.28
N LYS A 78 3.15 -15.97 -12.65
CA LYS A 78 3.11 -14.57 -12.26
C LYS A 78 1.69 -14.05 -12.47
N PRO A 79 1.05 -13.49 -11.42
CA PRO A 79 -0.23 -12.83 -11.60
C PRO A 79 -0.08 -11.78 -12.70
N GLU A 80 -1.01 -11.76 -13.65
CA GLU A 80 -1.06 -10.68 -14.62
C GLU A 80 -1.25 -9.38 -13.85
N GLU A 81 -0.15 -8.73 -13.54
CA GLU A 81 -0.18 -7.33 -13.22
C GLU A 81 -0.64 -6.61 -14.48
N SER A 82 -1.48 -5.59 -14.33
CA SER A 82 -1.62 -4.56 -15.38
C SER A 82 -0.28 -3.86 -15.65
N SER A 83 0.81 -4.58 -15.51
CA SER A 83 2.22 -4.14 -15.60
C SER A 83 2.64 -3.76 -17.02
N ASN A 84 1.80 -4.02 -18.03
CA ASN A 84 1.93 -3.42 -19.36
C ASN A 84 1.45 -1.96 -19.43
N ILE A 85 0.91 -1.44 -18.32
CA ILE A 85 0.53 -0.05 -18.23
C ILE A 85 1.77 0.71 -17.73
N GLY A 86 2.66 1.12 -18.63
CA GLY A 86 3.67 2.13 -18.33
C GLY A 86 3.00 3.35 -17.69
N GLY A 87 3.76 4.28 -17.11
CA GLY A 87 3.21 5.39 -16.32
C GLY A 87 2.01 6.10 -16.94
N ILE A 88 1.91 6.22 -18.28
CA ILE A 88 0.75 6.78 -19.01
C ILE A 88 -0.51 5.93 -18.77
N GLY A 89 -0.40 4.63 -18.84
CA GLY A 89 -1.52 3.74 -18.61
C GLY A 89 -1.99 3.74 -17.16
N ALA A 90 -1.06 3.89 -16.21
CA ALA A 90 -1.39 4.04 -14.79
C ALA A 90 -2.24 5.31 -14.52
N VAL A 91 -1.86 6.44 -15.14
CA VAL A 91 -2.64 7.70 -15.07
C VAL A 91 -4.04 7.52 -15.64
N ARG A 92 -4.14 6.90 -16.83
CA ARG A 92 -5.42 6.67 -17.50
C ARG A 92 -6.33 5.74 -16.70
N SER A 93 -5.81 4.64 -16.19
CA SER A 93 -6.55 3.68 -15.36
C SER A 93 -7.12 4.37 -14.12
N TYR A 94 -6.27 5.11 -13.40
CA TYR A 94 -6.70 5.89 -12.24
C TYR A 94 -7.82 6.88 -12.59
N ALA A 95 -7.65 7.66 -13.69
CA ALA A 95 -8.63 8.66 -14.10
C ALA A 95 -10.01 8.04 -14.41
N ILE A 96 -10.05 6.86 -15.02
CA ILE A 96 -11.28 6.14 -15.32
C ILE A 96 -11.97 5.68 -14.02
N GLU A 97 -11.20 5.07 -13.12
CA GLU A 97 -11.73 4.50 -11.89
C GLU A 97 -12.20 5.56 -10.89
N ALA A 98 -11.42 6.63 -10.73
CA ALA A 98 -11.68 7.66 -9.75
C ALA A 98 -12.80 8.64 -10.18
N ARG A 99 -13.11 8.70 -11.47
CA ARG A 99 -14.00 9.73 -12.06
C ARG A 99 -15.37 9.87 -11.37
N ASN A 100 -15.94 8.77 -10.95
CA ASN A 100 -17.27 8.75 -10.32
C ASN A 100 -17.25 8.82 -8.79
N SER A 101 -16.06 8.72 -8.18
CA SER A 101 -15.91 8.58 -6.74
C SER A 101 -15.28 9.78 -6.05
N ILE A 102 -14.56 10.63 -6.81
CA ILE A 102 -13.88 11.81 -6.27
C ILE A 102 -14.23 13.06 -7.10
N ASP A 103 -14.07 14.22 -6.49
CA ASP A 103 -14.30 15.50 -7.16
C ASP A 103 -13.27 15.77 -8.29
N GLU A 104 -13.70 16.52 -9.30
CA GLU A 104 -12.91 16.79 -10.50
C GLU A 104 -11.58 17.50 -10.18
N HIS A 105 -11.58 18.41 -9.21
CA HIS A 105 -10.36 19.11 -8.79
C HIS A 105 -9.32 18.15 -8.22
N SER A 106 -9.73 17.24 -7.34
CA SER A 106 -8.85 16.21 -6.77
C SER A 106 -8.37 15.24 -7.83
N LEU A 107 -9.24 14.86 -8.78
CA LEU A 107 -8.87 13.99 -9.89
C LEU A 107 -7.79 14.65 -10.76
N HIS A 108 -7.98 15.91 -11.13
CA HIS A 108 -7.02 16.67 -11.95
C HIS A 108 -5.67 16.84 -11.22
N ALA A 109 -5.67 17.22 -9.95
CA ALA A 109 -4.45 17.39 -9.17
C ALA A 109 -3.65 16.08 -9.05
N THR A 110 -4.34 14.96 -8.80
CA THR A 110 -3.71 13.63 -8.70
C THR A 110 -3.14 13.17 -10.04
N THR A 111 -3.92 13.28 -11.12
CA THR A 111 -3.47 12.86 -12.45
C THR A 111 -2.32 13.72 -12.96
N ALA A 112 -2.30 15.03 -12.68
CA ALA A 112 -1.19 15.91 -12.98
C ALA A 112 0.10 15.42 -12.28
N ARG A 113 0.02 15.12 -10.97
CA ARG A 113 1.17 14.61 -10.21
C ARG A 113 1.65 13.26 -10.72
N MET A 114 0.75 12.34 -11.02
CA MET A 114 1.10 11.04 -11.62
C MET A 114 1.80 11.21 -12.98
N SER A 115 1.34 12.18 -13.79
CA SER A 115 1.94 12.47 -15.10
C SER A 115 3.35 13.05 -14.98
N GLU A 116 3.62 13.89 -13.98
CA GLU A 116 4.98 14.37 -13.70
C GLU A 116 5.96 13.25 -13.36
N LEU A 117 5.48 12.19 -12.69
CA LEU A 117 6.30 11.08 -12.22
C LEU A 117 6.31 9.89 -13.20
N GLN A 118 5.54 9.93 -14.29
CA GLN A 118 5.25 8.76 -15.14
C GLN A 118 6.48 8.04 -15.69
N GLU A 119 7.55 8.76 -16.03
CA GLU A 119 8.79 8.17 -16.56
C GLU A 119 9.54 7.33 -15.53
N GLN A 120 9.34 7.63 -14.25
CA GLN A 120 9.97 6.96 -13.11
C GLN A 120 9.08 5.87 -12.52
N HIS A 121 7.92 5.59 -13.10
CA HIS A 121 6.99 4.58 -12.60
C HIS A 121 7.61 3.18 -12.66
N VAL A 122 7.61 2.48 -11.53
CA VAL A 122 8.23 1.15 -11.39
C VAL A 122 7.18 0.08 -11.19
N ILE A 123 6.26 0.26 -10.22
CA ILE A 123 5.21 -0.71 -9.87
C ILE A 123 3.91 -0.02 -9.51
N ARG A 124 2.80 -0.76 -9.70
CA ARG A 124 1.47 -0.46 -9.16
C ARG A 124 0.93 -1.66 -8.41
N GLN A 125 0.30 -1.43 -7.26
CA GLN A 125 -0.47 -2.42 -6.52
C GLN A 125 -1.85 -1.86 -6.20
N GLU A 126 -2.86 -2.73 -6.23
CA GLU A 126 -4.25 -2.36 -6.00
C GLU A 126 -4.88 -3.31 -4.99
N TYR A 127 -5.60 -2.75 -4.02
CA TYR A 127 -6.24 -3.49 -2.95
C TYR A 127 -7.63 -2.93 -2.68
N ILE A 128 -8.61 -3.79 -2.47
CA ILE A 128 -9.92 -3.41 -1.97
C ILE A 128 -9.94 -3.73 -0.48
N LEU A 129 -10.19 -2.70 0.34
CA LEU A 129 -10.12 -2.80 1.78
C LEU A 129 -11.51 -2.56 2.38
N PRO A 130 -12.01 -3.47 3.27
CA PRO A 130 -13.38 -3.46 3.77
C PRO A 130 -13.57 -2.51 4.95
N PHE A 131 -13.17 -1.25 4.79
CA PHE A 131 -13.37 -0.18 5.77
C PHE A 131 -13.37 1.19 5.12
N HIS A 132 -13.93 2.17 5.84
CA HIS A 132 -14.07 3.53 5.34
C HIS A 132 -12.70 4.15 5.03
N TYR A 133 -12.57 4.85 3.89
CA TYR A 133 -11.30 5.40 3.40
C TYR A 133 -10.62 6.38 4.38
N ILE A 134 -11.37 7.07 5.26
CA ILE A 134 -10.80 7.93 6.30
C ILE A 134 -9.86 7.14 7.23
N CYS A 135 -10.13 5.85 7.47
CA CYS A 135 -9.24 5.00 8.27
C CYS A 135 -7.86 4.89 7.63
N GLN A 136 -7.83 4.73 6.30
CA GLN A 136 -6.58 4.70 5.54
C GLN A 136 -5.87 6.05 5.56
N ILE A 137 -6.59 7.15 5.33
CA ILE A 137 -6.01 8.49 5.39
C ILE A 137 -5.47 8.82 6.80
N TYR A 138 -6.23 8.47 7.86
CA TYR A 138 -5.75 8.60 9.25
C TYR A 138 -4.45 7.85 9.47
N HIS A 139 -4.39 6.61 8.99
CA HIS A 139 -3.22 5.77 9.10
C HIS A 139 -2.01 6.40 8.38
N LEU A 140 -2.15 6.75 7.11
CA LEU A 140 -1.08 7.31 6.29
C LEU A 140 -0.53 8.65 6.85
N LEU A 141 -1.39 9.50 7.42
CA LEU A 141 -1.01 10.82 7.95
C LEU A 141 -0.56 10.81 9.41
N ASN A 142 -0.61 9.67 10.10
CA ASN A 142 -0.11 9.52 11.46
C ASN A 142 1.34 9.03 11.45
N LEU A 143 2.33 9.94 11.53
CA LEU A 143 3.74 9.56 11.45
C LEU A 143 4.19 8.52 12.49
N LYS A 144 3.49 8.44 13.63
CA LYS A 144 3.85 7.46 14.68
C LYS A 144 3.62 6.01 14.25
N HIS A 145 2.76 5.74 13.24
CA HIS A 145 2.55 4.37 12.79
C HIS A 145 3.85 3.77 12.24
N LEU A 146 4.71 4.56 11.61
CA LEU A 146 6.00 4.12 11.08
C LEU A 146 6.89 3.48 12.16
N GLU A 147 6.84 3.99 13.40
CA GLU A 147 7.61 3.43 14.51
C GLU A 147 6.91 2.24 15.18
N THR A 148 5.56 2.30 15.26
CA THR A 148 4.81 1.37 16.13
C THR A 148 4.30 0.14 15.38
N ILE A 149 4.15 0.22 14.06
CA ILE A 149 3.57 -0.85 13.25
C ILE A 149 4.64 -1.56 12.42
N HIS A 150 5.53 -0.83 11.78
CA HIS A 150 6.50 -1.37 10.85
C HIS A 150 7.79 -1.87 11.51
N HIS A 151 7.66 -2.69 12.56
CA HIS A 151 8.82 -3.26 13.25
C HIS A 151 9.64 -4.19 12.37
N PHE A 152 8.98 -5.01 11.57
CA PHE A 152 9.63 -6.00 10.74
C PHE A 152 10.05 -5.39 9.38
N SER A 153 9.14 -4.74 8.67
CA SER A 153 9.42 -4.19 7.33
C SER A 153 10.44 -3.06 7.34
N LEU A 154 10.37 -2.16 8.34
CA LEU A 154 11.30 -1.04 8.48
C LEU A 154 12.41 -1.27 9.54
N ASN A 155 12.43 -2.45 10.16
CA ASN A 155 13.44 -2.90 11.12
C ASN A 155 13.81 -1.82 12.17
N ASN A 156 12.81 -1.45 13.01
CA ASN A 156 12.95 -0.45 14.09
C ASN A 156 13.35 0.96 13.62
N LEU A 157 12.79 1.41 12.51
CA LEU A 157 12.90 2.80 12.11
C LEU A 157 12.28 3.71 13.19
N LYS A 158 12.99 4.79 13.54
CA LYS A 158 12.50 5.81 14.48
C LYS A 158 12.27 7.13 13.78
N VAL A 159 11.21 7.84 14.16
CA VAL A 159 10.92 9.22 13.75
C VAL A 159 11.44 10.15 14.85
N ILE A 160 12.50 10.90 14.57
CA ILE A 160 13.11 11.80 15.56
C ILE A 160 12.21 13.00 15.80
N GLY A 161 11.71 13.61 14.74
CA GLY A 161 10.86 14.80 14.83
C GLY A 161 10.53 15.38 13.45
N VAL A 162 9.64 16.36 13.48
CA VAL A 162 9.25 17.13 12.29
C VAL A 162 10.20 18.31 12.16
N SER A 163 10.83 18.44 10.98
CA SER A 163 11.80 19.50 10.66
C SER A 163 11.16 20.67 9.93
N GLN A 164 10.15 20.41 9.12
CA GLN A 164 9.47 21.43 8.33
C GLN A 164 7.99 21.12 8.16
N ILE A 165 7.16 22.15 8.23
CA ILE A 165 5.73 22.10 7.99
C ILE A 165 5.39 23.19 6.97
N GLN A 166 4.75 22.79 5.87
CA GLN A 166 4.34 23.70 4.81
C GLN A 166 2.86 23.46 4.44
N PRO A 167 1.95 24.39 4.77
CA PRO A 167 0.56 24.28 4.37
C PRO A 167 0.39 24.61 2.88
N THR A 168 -0.51 23.88 2.20
CA THR A 168 -0.97 24.15 0.84
C THR A 168 -2.49 24.36 0.82
N GLN A 169 -3.06 24.81 -0.30
CA GLN A 169 -4.51 25.01 -0.42
C GLN A 169 -5.30 23.71 -0.25
N GLY A 170 -4.85 22.62 -0.88
CA GLY A 170 -5.53 21.31 -0.85
C GLY A 170 -5.10 20.39 0.29
N GLY A 171 -4.01 20.72 1.01
CA GLY A 171 -3.44 19.86 2.04
C GLY A 171 -2.22 20.48 2.71
N GLY A 172 -1.05 19.88 2.50
CA GLY A 172 0.22 20.35 3.06
C GLY A 172 1.33 19.32 2.94
N MET A 173 2.53 19.74 3.29
CA MET A 173 3.72 18.91 3.34
C MET A 173 4.34 18.96 4.73
N VAL A 174 4.82 17.83 5.21
CA VAL A 174 5.60 17.68 6.41
C VAL A 174 6.90 16.98 6.05
N ARG A 175 8.05 17.54 6.45
CA ARG A 175 9.33 16.86 6.44
C ARG A 175 9.68 16.40 7.82
N PHE A 176 10.17 15.20 7.96
CA PHE A 176 10.52 14.60 9.24
C PHE A 176 11.78 13.75 9.13
N GLN A 177 12.57 13.75 10.17
CA GLN A 177 13.79 12.95 10.21
C GLN A 177 13.51 11.56 10.72
N THR A 178 14.07 10.58 10.03
CA THR A 178 14.01 9.17 10.39
C THR A 178 15.39 8.59 10.59
N VAL A 179 15.54 7.71 11.58
CA VAL A 179 16.81 7.03 11.92
C VAL A 179 16.63 5.53 11.82
N LEU A 180 17.64 4.87 11.26
CA LEU A 180 17.80 3.43 11.27
C LEU A 180 18.82 3.06 12.36
N ASP A 181 18.33 2.70 13.56
CA ASP A 181 19.18 2.42 14.73
C ASP A 181 20.06 1.17 14.53
N SER A 182 19.55 0.13 13.87
CA SER A 182 20.30 -1.11 13.68
C SER A 182 21.36 -0.97 12.58
N PRO A 183 22.63 -1.33 12.85
CA PRO A 183 23.68 -1.38 11.82
C PRO A 183 23.38 -2.44 10.75
N THR A 184 22.61 -3.48 11.07
CA THR A 184 22.22 -4.57 10.17
C THR A 184 20.91 -4.30 9.45
N ASN A 185 20.35 -3.08 9.54
CA ASN A 185 19.10 -2.71 8.87
C ASN A 185 19.26 -2.80 7.35
N VAL A 186 18.44 -3.62 6.72
CA VAL A 186 18.44 -3.86 5.26
C VAL A 186 18.25 -2.57 4.46
N LEU A 187 17.52 -1.61 4.98
CA LEU A 187 17.30 -0.31 4.32
C LEU A 187 18.58 0.51 4.16
N ARG A 188 19.66 0.20 4.90
CA ARG A 188 20.98 0.84 4.73
C ARG A 188 21.63 0.55 3.38
N ILE A 189 21.17 -0.46 2.67
CA ILE A 189 21.60 -0.73 1.29
C ILE A 189 21.19 0.41 0.35
N TRP A 190 20.10 1.12 0.67
CA TRP A 190 19.48 2.12 -0.21
C TRP A 190 19.63 3.53 0.28
N ARG A 191 19.67 3.74 1.60
CA ARG A 191 19.65 5.07 2.20
C ARG A 191 20.64 5.22 3.35
N GLN A 192 20.98 6.45 3.64
CA GLN A 192 21.77 6.79 4.84
C GLN A 192 20.99 6.44 6.12
N PRO A 193 21.70 6.22 7.25
CA PRO A 193 21.06 5.95 8.53
C PRO A 193 20.08 7.01 8.99
N ILE A 194 20.39 8.28 8.72
CA ILE A 194 19.55 9.43 9.02
C ILE A 194 19.17 10.09 7.71
N VAL A 195 17.87 10.19 7.44
CA VAL A 195 17.36 10.91 6.27
C VAL A 195 16.11 11.71 6.62
N GLU A 196 15.91 12.79 5.89
CA GLU A 196 14.69 13.58 5.95
C GLU A 196 13.70 13.09 4.90
N VAL A 197 12.59 12.56 5.38
CA VAL A 197 11.49 12.02 4.55
C VAL A 197 10.40 13.09 4.41
N GLY A 198 9.86 13.22 3.21
CA GLY A 198 8.72 14.09 2.91
C GLY A 198 7.41 13.33 2.87
N LEU A 199 6.39 13.82 3.58
CA LEU A 199 5.02 13.35 3.48
C LEU A 199 4.14 14.50 3.01
N THR A 200 3.45 14.34 1.89
CA THR A 200 2.60 15.37 1.28
C THR A 200 1.18 14.88 1.12
N LEU A 201 0.23 15.67 1.59
CA LEU A 201 -1.19 15.52 1.29
C LEU A 201 -1.53 16.42 0.10
N HIS A 202 -1.73 15.84 -1.07
CA HIS A 202 -2.08 16.57 -2.29
C HIS A 202 -3.58 16.88 -2.36
N THR A 203 -4.38 15.85 -2.08
CA THR A 203 -5.85 15.91 -2.13
C THR A 203 -6.43 15.10 -0.95
N PRO A 204 -7.73 15.15 -0.68
CA PRO A 204 -8.33 14.29 0.35
C PRO A 204 -8.13 12.80 0.14
N TYR A 205 -7.71 12.41 -1.06
CA TYR A 205 -7.60 11.02 -1.49
C TYR A 205 -6.17 10.60 -1.87
N THR A 206 -5.23 11.55 -1.92
CA THR A 206 -3.87 11.32 -2.44
C THR A 206 -2.81 11.77 -1.46
N VAL A 207 -2.00 10.83 -1.01
CA VAL A 207 -0.86 11.04 -0.11
C VAL A 207 0.42 10.58 -0.80
N GLU A 208 1.46 11.39 -0.74
CA GLU A 208 2.78 11.10 -1.29
C GLU A 208 3.82 10.98 -0.18
N LEU A 209 4.60 9.91 -0.20
CA LEU A 209 5.76 9.71 0.65
C LEU A 209 7.02 9.74 -0.23
N SER A 210 7.90 10.71 0.01
CA SER A 210 9.18 10.87 -0.71
C SER A 210 10.34 10.50 0.19
N ILE A 211 11.08 9.47 -0.18
CA ILE A 211 12.19 8.89 0.59
C ILE A 211 13.48 9.12 -0.16
N PRO A 212 14.39 9.98 0.34
CA PRO A 212 15.68 10.14 -0.27
C PRO A 212 16.54 8.88 -0.07
N VAL A 213 17.27 8.52 -1.11
CA VAL A 213 18.20 7.40 -1.13
C VAL A 213 19.59 7.89 -1.52
N TYR A 214 20.58 6.98 -1.59
CA TYR A 214 21.94 7.35 -1.97
C TYR A 214 22.00 8.07 -3.34
N ASN A 215 23.03 8.88 -3.54
CA ASN A 215 23.31 9.59 -4.78
C ASN A 215 22.21 10.58 -5.22
N GLN A 216 21.58 11.26 -4.27
CA GLN A 216 20.52 12.25 -4.51
C GLN A 216 19.34 11.70 -5.31
N ARG A 217 19.04 10.41 -5.16
CA ARG A 217 17.92 9.75 -5.77
C ARG A 217 16.76 9.62 -4.79
N TYR A 218 15.60 9.23 -5.32
CA TYR A 218 14.37 9.15 -4.53
C TYR A 218 13.59 7.88 -4.86
N ILE A 219 12.90 7.38 -3.84
CA ILE A 219 11.75 6.48 -3.98
C ILE A 219 10.55 7.30 -3.57
N THR A 220 9.59 7.47 -4.47
CA THR A 220 8.33 8.18 -4.22
C THR A 220 7.19 7.17 -4.25
N VAL A 221 6.43 7.10 -3.16
CA VAL A 221 5.25 6.26 -3.03
C VAL A 221 4.03 7.14 -3.05
N LEU A 222 3.16 6.95 -4.03
CA LEU A 222 1.89 7.66 -4.15
C LEU A 222 0.76 6.71 -3.73
N PHE A 223 0.08 7.06 -2.66
CA PHE A 223 -1.09 6.35 -2.16
C PHE A 223 -2.35 7.07 -2.64
N ASN A 224 -3.14 6.40 -3.46
CA ASN A 224 -4.42 6.88 -3.94
C ASN A 224 -5.53 6.03 -3.32
N VAL A 225 -6.45 6.69 -2.62
CA VAL A 225 -7.52 6.04 -1.85
C VAL A 225 -8.84 6.42 -2.48
N ILE A 226 -9.46 5.53 -3.26
CA ILE A 226 -10.70 5.76 -3.98
C ILE A 226 -11.87 5.18 -3.17
N PRO A 227 -12.82 5.98 -2.67
CA PRO A 227 -14.03 5.46 -2.05
C PRO A 227 -14.85 4.64 -3.07
N VAL A 228 -15.17 3.38 -2.72
CA VAL A 228 -16.01 2.49 -3.56
C VAL A 228 -17.40 2.37 -2.95
N GLY A 229 -17.48 2.37 -1.64
CA GLY A 229 -18.73 2.29 -0.88
C GLY A 229 -18.65 2.97 0.47
N ALA A 230 -19.72 2.88 1.27
CA ALA A 230 -19.78 3.50 2.60
C ALA A 230 -18.70 2.97 3.56
N ASN A 231 -18.35 1.69 3.46
CA ASN A 231 -17.36 1.02 4.31
C ASN A 231 -16.34 0.26 3.49
N GLU A 232 -16.04 0.73 2.30
CA GLU A 232 -15.10 0.08 1.39
C GLU A 232 -14.38 1.13 0.55
N HIS A 233 -13.08 0.89 0.33
CA HIS A 233 -12.30 1.72 -0.57
C HIS A 233 -11.27 0.91 -1.34
N LYS A 234 -10.87 1.41 -2.49
CA LYS A 234 -9.74 0.90 -3.26
C LYS A 234 -8.50 1.70 -2.91
N LEU A 235 -7.47 1.01 -2.44
CA LEU A 235 -6.13 1.57 -2.22
C LEU A 235 -5.27 1.22 -3.44
N ILE A 236 -4.74 2.25 -4.11
CA ILE A 236 -3.78 2.11 -5.18
C ILE A 236 -2.44 2.64 -4.68
N ILE A 237 -1.40 1.82 -4.78
CA ILE A 237 -0.03 2.16 -4.40
C ILE A 237 0.80 2.19 -5.67
N ASP A 238 1.18 3.39 -6.12
CA ASP A 238 2.13 3.59 -7.21
C ASP A 238 3.49 3.94 -6.64
N ILE A 239 4.54 3.22 -7.05
CA ILE A 239 5.92 3.50 -6.63
C ILE A 239 6.72 3.95 -7.84
N TYR A 240 7.37 5.08 -7.66
CA TYR A 240 8.23 5.75 -8.62
C TYR A 240 9.66 5.77 -8.09
N SER A 241 10.64 5.60 -8.97
CA SER A 241 12.05 5.65 -8.56
C SER A 241 12.97 5.98 -9.73
N ASN A 242 14.01 6.76 -9.44
CA ASN A 242 15.11 7.04 -10.35
C ASN A 242 16.38 6.25 -9.99
N LEU A 243 16.27 5.15 -9.24
CA LEU A 243 17.37 4.26 -8.92
C LEU A 243 17.93 3.57 -10.18
N ASN A 244 19.27 3.47 -10.30
CA ASN A 244 19.95 2.80 -11.41
C ASN A 244 20.06 1.28 -11.18
N TRP A 245 19.01 0.67 -10.65
CA TRP A 245 18.97 -0.77 -10.49
C TRP A 245 18.35 -1.44 -11.72
N PRO A 246 18.70 -2.70 -12.01
CA PRO A 246 17.98 -3.46 -13.04
C PRO A 246 16.48 -3.47 -12.72
N ARG A 247 15.68 -2.99 -13.67
CA ARG A 247 14.24 -2.78 -13.47
C ARG A 247 13.49 -4.00 -12.91
N PRO A 248 13.76 -5.26 -13.38
CA PRO A 248 13.09 -6.44 -12.83
C PRO A 248 13.41 -6.66 -11.35
N LEU A 249 14.66 -6.47 -10.95
CA LEU A 249 15.09 -6.62 -9.55
C LEU A 249 14.43 -5.54 -8.66
N LEU A 250 14.42 -4.29 -9.14
CA LEU A 250 13.79 -3.19 -8.43
C LEU A 250 12.28 -3.44 -8.25
N GLN A 251 11.60 -3.93 -9.28
CA GLN A 251 10.18 -4.30 -9.22
C GLN A 251 9.92 -5.36 -8.16
N VAL A 252 10.66 -6.47 -8.16
CA VAL A 252 10.49 -7.56 -7.19
C VAL A 252 10.66 -7.04 -5.77
N VAL A 253 11.70 -6.25 -5.51
CA VAL A 253 11.99 -5.74 -4.17
C VAL A 253 10.95 -4.73 -3.71
N LEU A 254 10.51 -3.82 -4.58
CA LEU A 254 9.47 -2.83 -4.23
C LEU A 254 8.10 -3.47 -4.05
N HIS A 255 7.74 -4.47 -4.85
CA HIS A 255 6.53 -5.26 -4.64
C HIS A 255 6.55 -5.96 -3.29
N PHE A 256 7.66 -6.61 -2.95
CA PHE A 256 7.83 -7.27 -1.66
C PHE A 256 7.68 -6.29 -0.50
N ALA A 257 8.40 -5.15 -0.57
CA ALA A 257 8.35 -4.12 0.47
C ALA A 257 6.92 -3.58 0.66
N ALA A 258 6.22 -3.25 -0.43
CA ALA A 258 4.86 -2.73 -0.36
C ALA A 258 3.85 -3.76 0.17
N CYS A 259 3.94 -5.03 -0.23
CA CYS A 259 3.12 -6.11 0.32
C CYS A 259 3.37 -6.29 1.82
N LEU A 260 4.63 -6.28 2.23
CA LEU A 260 5.02 -6.50 3.61
C LEU A 260 4.53 -5.38 4.53
N THR A 261 4.71 -4.12 4.13
CA THR A 261 4.23 -2.96 4.88
C THR A 261 2.70 -2.97 5.01
N LEU A 262 1.99 -3.24 3.92
CA LEU A 262 0.52 -3.33 3.96
C LEU A 262 0.05 -4.48 4.88
N PHE A 263 0.75 -5.62 4.85
CA PHE A 263 0.41 -6.75 5.72
C PHE A 263 0.55 -6.41 7.20
N GLU A 264 1.58 -5.66 7.58
CA GLU A 264 1.74 -5.13 8.95
C GLU A 264 0.66 -4.10 9.31
N ASP A 265 0.20 -3.31 8.33
CA ASP A 265 -0.82 -2.28 8.54
C ASP A 265 -2.23 -2.84 8.79
N LEU A 266 -2.58 -3.98 8.18
CA LEU A 266 -3.94 -4.53 8.22
C LEU A 266 -4.53 -4.68 9.63
N PRO A 267 -3.84 -5.26 10.62
CA PRO A 267 -4.38 -5.39 11.99
C PRO A 267 -4.64 -4.03 12.66
N TYR A 268 -3.80 -3.04 12.35
CA TYR A 268 -3.96 -1.69 12.89
C TYR A 268 -5.13 -0.97 12.21
N LEU A 269 -5.26 -1.07 10.91
CA LEU A 269 -6.38 -0.53 10.13
C LEU A 269 -7.71 -1.11 10.60
N GLN A 270 -7.78 -2.42 10.86
CA GLN A 270 -8.96 -3.07 11.42
C GLN A 270 -9.33 -2.50 12.79
N ARG A 271 -8.37 -2.22 13.68
CA ARG A 271 -8.60 -1.58 14.98
C ARG A 271 -9.11 -0.14 14.83
N ILE A 272 -8.59 0.61 13.84
CA ILE A 272 -9.08 1.96 13.55
C ILE A 272 -10.51 1.88 13.03
N ALA A 273 -10.83 0.94 12.15
CA ALA A 273 -12.14 0.78 11.55
C ALA A 273 -13.23 0.43 12.57
N GLN A 274 -12.87 -0.22 13.70
CA GLN A 274 -13.79 -0.46 14.82
C GLN A 274 -14.21 0.83 15.53
N LYS A 275 -13.43 1.92 15.40
CA LYS A 275 -13.80 3.23 15.93
C LYS A 275 -14.83 3.88 15.00
N LYS A 276 -15.84 4.52 15.56
CA LYS A 276 -16.79 5.29 14.76
C LYS A 276 -16.07 6.39 13.99
N VAL A 277 -16.29 6.52 12.69
CA VAL A 277 -15.66 7.50 11.81
C VAL A 277 -15.77 8.94 12.36
N HIS A 278 -16.89 9.28 13.03
CA HIS A 278 -17.08 10.58 13.69
C HIS A 278 -15.99 10.92 14.72
N HIS A 279 -15.41 9.91 15.40
CA HIS A 279 -14.30 10.15 16.33
C HIS A 279 -13.00 10.48 15.60
N LEU A 280 -12.80 9.92 14.41
CA LEU A 280 -11.61 10.19 13.61
C LEU A 280 -11.61 11.63 13.07
N VAL A 281 -12.77 12.18 12.70
CA VAL A 281 -12.87 13.55 12.15
C VAL A 281 -13.12 14.61 13.22
N ASN A 282 -13.15 14.26 14.51
CA ASN A 282 -13.31 15.20 15.61
C ASN A 282 -11.96 15.78 16.04
N LEU A 283 -11.71 17.04 15.72
CA LEU A 283 -10.45 17.73 16.04
C LEU A 283 -10.09 17.72 17.53
N LYS A 284 -11.09 17.73 18.45
CA LYS A 284 -10.85 17.69 19.90
C LYS A 284 -10.21 16.38 20.36
N GLY A 285 -10.43 15.29 19.63
CA GLY A 285 -9.86 13.97 19.94
C GLY A 285 -8.51 13.69 19.28
N ILE A 286 -8.04 14.57 18.39
CA ILE A 286 -6.77 14.38 17.65
C ILE A 286 -5.63 15.06 18.39
N SER A 287 -4.54 14.32 18.60
CA SER A 287 -3.32 14.84 19.27
C SER A 287 -2.81 16.12 18.62
N GLU A 288 -2.36 17.08 19.43
CA GLU A 288 -1.78 18.35 18.97
C GLU A 288 -0.30 18.24 18.55
N ARG A 289 0.29 17.05 18.66
CA ARG A 289 1.70 16.84 18.29
C ARG A 289 1.92 17.06 16.79
N ASP A 290 3.11 17.51 16.44
CA ASP A 290 3.51 17.76 15.06
C ASP A 290 3.39 16.51 14.17
N THR A 291 3.57 15.32 14.75
CA THR A 291 3.38 14.02 14.06
C THR A 291 1.94 13.79 13.57
N MET A 292 0.97 14.56 14.06
CA MET A 292 -0.44 14.53 13.64
C MET A 292 -0.87 15.81 12.91
N TRP A 293 0.04 16.74 12.67
CA TRP A 293 -0.28 18.03 12.07
C TRP A 293 -0.98 17.89 10.71
N LEU A 294 -0.46 17.01 9.85
CA LEU A 294 -1.01 16.81 8.50
C LEU A 294 -2.42 16.21 8.54
N TYR A 295 -2.68 15.30 9.47
CA TYR A 295 -4.03 14.77 9.67
C TYR A 295 -5.00 15.81 10.24
N ARG A 296 -4.56 16.62 11.20
CA ARG A 296 -5.38 17.76 11.68
C ARG A 296 -5.69 18.74 10.56
N ARG A 297 -4.73 18.99 9.67
CA ARG A 297 -4.93 19.82 8.48
C ARG A 297 -5.98 19.20 7.54
N PHE A 298 -5.88 17.90 7.28
CA PHE A 298 -6.89 17.16 6.52
C PHE A 298 -8.30 17.34 7.11
N VAL A 299 -8.47 17.13 8.41
CA VAL A 299 -9.76 17.26 9.07
C VAL A 299 -10.29 18.70 9.03
N LYS A 300 -9.43 19.71 9.17
CA LYS A 300 -9.82 21.13 9.05
C LYS A 300 -10.33 21.47 7.65
N LEU A 301 -9.69 20.96 6.60
CA LEU A 301 -10.03 21.28 5.21
C LEU A 301 -11.20 20.46 4.69
N HIS A 302 -11.29 19.19 5.07
CA HIS A 302 -12.16 18.22 4.44
C HIS A 302 -13.15 17.54 5.40
N GLY A 303 -12.93 17.60 6.73
CA GLY A 303 -13.71 16.86 7.72
C GLY A 303 -15.21 17.18 7.72
N ALA A 304 -15.59 18.43 7.51
CA ALA A 304 -17.01 18.84 7.46
C ALA A 304 -17.75 18.20 6.27
N ARG A 305 -17.13 18.11 5.10
CA ARG A 305 -17.71 17.44 3.91
C ARG A 305 -17.89 15.94 4.15
N GLN A 306 -16.97 15.33 4.87
CA GLN A 306 -16.97 13.90 5.14
C GLN A 306 -18.07 13.49 6.12
N VAL A 307 -18.37 14.32 7.13
CA VAL A 307 -19.47 14.08 8.06
C VAL A 307 -20.82 14.13 7.35
N LEU A 308 -20.99 15.04 6.37
CA LEU A 308 -22.22 15.19 5.60
C LEU A 308 -22.47 14.04 4.60
N SER A 309 -21.43 13.32 4.17
CA SER A 309 -21.55 12.19 3.23
C SER A 309 -21.77 10.84 3.93
N LEU A 310 -21.69 10.80 5.26
CA LEU A 310 -21.98 9.58 6.01
C LEU A 310 -23.50 9.37 6.05
N PRO A 311 -24.02 8.15 5.73
CA PRO A 311 -25.43 7.85 5.94
C PRO A 311 -25.73 8.04 7.42
N GLU A 312 -26.80 8.81 7.70
CA GLU A 312 -27.28 8.98 9.08
C GLU A 312 -27.42 7.60 9.74
N ALA A 313 -26.65 7.38 10.79
CA ALA A 313 -26.82 6.20 11.62
C ALA A 313 -28.21 6.31 12.23
N LYS A 314 -29.20 5.60 11.67
CA LYS A 314 -30.50 5.42 12.33
C LYS A 314 -30.19 4.84 13.71
N ALA A 315 -30.52 5.67 14.71
CA ALA A 315 -30.45 5.34 16.12
C ALA A 315 -31.31 4.12 16.48
#